data_8d32eb2eb4f81fb08dc424283260118e
#
_entry.id   8d32eb2eb4f81fb08dc424283260118e
#
_cell.length_a   1.000
_cell.length_b   1.000
_cell.length_c   1.000
_cell.angle_alpha   90.00
_cell.angle_beta   90.00
_cell.angle_gamma   90.00
#
_symmetry.space_group_name_H-M   'P 1'
#
loop_
_entity.id
_entity.type
_entity.pdbx_description
1 polymer ?
#
loop_
_entity_poly.entity_id
_entity_poly.type
_entity_poly.pdbx_seq_one_letter_code
_entity_poly.pdbx_strand_id
1 'polypeptide(L)'
;MKTSAILAVATSLFSTLTLASPTPVNAVADTTPNDLAKRAFTGDFTWYNPSVGIGACGRRNSDSELVVALNAPQFDPQTPGGNPNNNRLCGRRVRLNFQGRSADATIVDRCPGCRNGDLDLSPALFQRFASLGTGRIRGTWDFI
;
A
#
# COMPACT_ATOMS: atom_id res chain seq x y z
N MET A 1 32.45 10.71 87.79
CA MET A 1 31.47 11.77 87.43
C MET A 1 31.04 11.44 86.02
N LYS A 2 29.75 11.23 85.77
CA LYS A 2 29.22 10.60 84.62
C LYS A 2 28.60 11.64 83.68
N THR A 3 29.06 11.75 82.44
CA THR A 3 28.42 12.58 81.42
C THR A 3 27.82 11.68 80.38
N SER A 4 26.50 11.65 80.28
CA SER A 4 25.72 10.96 79.27
C SER A 4 25.64 11.81 77.98
N ALA A 5 26.06 11.22 76.91
CA ALA A 5 25.86 11.77 75.54
C ALA A 5 24.55 11.20 74.97
N ILE A 6 23.64 12.06 74.54
CA ILE A 6 22.39 11.71 73.87
C ILE A 6 22.65 11.71 72.42
N LEU A 7 22.47 10.55 71.73
CA LEU A 7 22.59 10.38 70.29
C LEU A 7 21.23 10.66 69.70
N ALA A 8 21.12 11.71 68.89
CA ALA A 8 19.95 12.00 68.07
C ALA A 8 20.00 11.25 66.75
N VAL A 9 19.08 10.34 66.55
CA VAL A 9 18.89 9.61 65.31
C VAL A 9 17.96 10.43 64.39
N ALA A 10 18.51 10.98 63.32
CA ALA A 10 17.73 11.62 62.29
C ALA A 10 17.28 10.57 61.28
N THR A 11 15.97 10.28 61.25
CA THR A 11 15.35 9.43 60.22
C THR A 11 14.99 10.29 59.04
N SER A 12 15.75 10.19 57.95
CA SER A 12 15.42 10.79 56.67
C SER A 12 14.44 9.89 55.90
N LEU A 13 13.22 10.38 55.72
CA LEU A 13 12.20 9.79 54.87
C LEU A 13 12.54 10.08 53.39
N PHE A 14 12.98 9.06 52.69
CA PHE A 14 13.09 9.12 51.25
C PHE A 14 11.71 8.92 50.60
N SER A 15 11.11 10.00 50.13
CA SER A 15 9.92 9.96 49.30
C SER A 15 10.34 9.54 47.88
N THR A 16 10.05 8.31 47.49
CA THR A 16 10.23 7.86 46.10
C THR A 16 9.11 8.45 45.25
N LEU A 17 9.44 9.44 44.42
CA LEU A 17 8.56 9.90 43.35
C LEU A 17 8.58 8.83 42.25
N THR A 18 7.50 8.07 42.13
CA THR A 18 7.26 7.21 40.96
C THR A 18 6.82 8.11 39.78
N LEU A 19 7.73 8.33 38.85
CA LEU A 19 7.41 8.91 37.57
C LEU A 19 6.59 7.87 36.74
N ALA A 20 5.30 8.07 36.66
CA ALA A 20 4.46 7.34 35.71
C ALA A 20 4.89 7.75 34.30
N SER A 21 5.48 6.83 33.56
CA SER A 21 5.71 6.99 32.13
C SER A 21 4.37 7.13 31.40
N PRO A 22 4.19 8.15 30.56
CA PRO A 22 3.00 8.22 29.71
C PRO A 22 3.03 7.05 28.72
N THR A 23 1.99 6.23 28.77
CA THR A 23 1.72 5.24 27.71
C THR A 23 1.64 5.96 26.37
N PRO A 24 2.27 5.46 25.29
CA PRO A 24 2.10 6.04 23.98
C PRO A 24 0.64 5.84 23.58
N VAL A 25 -0.14 6.90 23.58
CA VAL A 25 -1.42 6.95 22.88
C VAL A 25 -1.11 6.66 21.40
N ASN A 26 -1.70 5.59 20.85
CA ASN A 26 -1.69 5.33 19.41
C ASN A 26 -2.17 6.61 18.71
N ALA A 27 -1.24 7.38 18.20
CA ALA A 27 -1.56 8.45 17.27
C ALA A 27 -2.23 7.76 16.08
N VAL A 28 -3.53 7.98 15.91
CA VAL A 28 -4.23 7.70 14.66
C VAL A 28 -3.52 8.59 13.64
N ALA A 29 -2.71 7.98 12.78
CA ALA A 29 -2.04 8.71 11.73
C ALA A 29 -3.11 9.35 10.86
N ASP A 30 -3.19 10.68 10.93
CA ASP A 30 -3.97 11.49 10.01
C ASP A 30 -3.40 11.26 8.61
N THR A 31 -4.04 10.34 7.88
CA THR A 31 -3.59 9.91 6.56
C THR A 31 -4.00 11.00 5.58
N THR A 32 -3.14 11.98 5.37
CA THR A 32 -3.35 12.97 4.32
C THR A 32 -3.39 12.29 2.95
N PRO A 33 -4.12 12.84 1.96
CA PRO A 33 -4.19 12.27 0.60
C PRO A 33 -2.81 12.07 -0.05
N ASN A 34 -1.77 12.77 0.40
CA ASN A 34 -0.40 12.63 -0.07
C ASN A 34 0.31 11.40 0.52
N ASP A 35 -0.11 10.86 1.68
CA ASP A 35 0.47 9.67 2.27
C ASP A 35 0.03 8.38 1.55
N LEU A 36 -1.14 8.38 0.90
CA LEU A 36 -1.58 7.27 0.04
C LEU A 36 -0.71 7.12 -1.21
N ALA A 37 -0.11 8.21 -1.69
CA ALA A 37 0.81 8.20 -2.83
C ALA A 37 2.20 7.62 -2.50
N LYS A 38 2.51 7.38 -1.23
CA LYS A 38 3.85 6.96 -0.76
C LYS A 38 3.87 5.53 -0.20
N ARG A 39 2.74 4.80 -0.20
CA ARG A 39 2.68 3.42 0.28
C ARG A 39 2.80 2.46 -0.88
N ALA A 40 3.93 1.73 -0.94
CA ALA A 40 4.07 0.59 -1.80
C ALA A 40 3.00 -0.47 -1.46
N PHE A 41 2.24 -0.89 -2.44
CA PHE A 41 1.33 -2.02 -2.34
C PHE A 41 2.10 -3.30 -2.64
N THR A 42 1.76 -4.37 -1.96
CA THR A 42 2.29 -5.71 -2.24
C THR A 42 1.14 -6.59 -2.68
N GLY A 43 1.30 -7.29 -3.79
CA GLY A 43 0.26 -8.16 -4.32
C GLY A 43 0.77 -9.11 -5.39
N ASP A 44 -0.16 -9.93 -5.87
CA ASP A 44 0.10 -10.83 -6.97
C ASP A 44 -0.08 -10.09 -8.31
N PHE A 45 0.81 -10.33 -9.24
CA PHE A 45 0.71 -9.90 -10.62
C PHE A 45 0.36 -11.11 -11.47
N THR A 46 -0.78 -11.06 -12.13
CA THR A 46 -1.23 -11.99 -13.16
C THR A 46 -1.25 -11.29 -14.51
N TRP A 47 -1.72 -11.93 -15.56
CA TRP A 47 -1.85 -11.27 -16.85
C TRP A 47 -3.16 -11.64 -17.54
N TYR A 48 -3.67 -10.71 -18.35
CA TYR A 48 -4.88 -10.86 -19.16
C TYR A 48 -4.66 -10.21 -20.53
N ASN A 49 -5.60 -10.41 -21.46
CA ASN A 49 -5.56 -9.81 -22.79
C ASN A 49 -6.47 -8.59 -22.87
N PRO A 50 -5.97 -7.35 -22.73
CA PRO A 50 -6.79 -6.14 -22.84
C PRO A 50 -7.37 -5.92 -24.25
N SER A 51 -6.82 -6.57 -25.28
CA SER A 51 -7.30 -6.49 -26.65
C SER A 51 -8.67 -7.12 -26.90
N VAL A 52 -9.14 -8.02 -26.01
CA VAL A 52 -10.39 -8.77 -26.21
C VAL A 52 -11.65 -7.94 -25.98
N GLY A 53 -11.56 -6.74 -25.38
CA GLY A 53 -12.72 -5.92 -25.06
C GLY A 53 -12.41 -4.45 -24.83
N ILE A 54 -13.41 -3.77 -24.26
CA ILE A 54 -13.28 -2.42 -23.74
C ILE A 54 -13.07 -2.54 -22.24
N GLY A 55 -11.95 -2.00 -21.74
CA GLY A 55 -11.68 -1.97 -20.29
C GLY A 55 -12.68 -1.09 -19.52
N ALA A 56 -12.72 -1.26 -18.20
CA ALA A 56 -13.61 -0.51 -17.32
C ALA A 56 -13.43 1.02 -17.41
N CYS A 57 -12.27 1.49 -17.84
CA CYS A 57 -12.01 2.91 -18.11
C CYS A 57 -12.56 3.40 -19.46
N GLY A 58 -13.32 2.57 -20.18
CA GLY A 58 -13.99 2.95 -21.42
C GLY A 58 -13.10 3.02 -22.66
N ARG A 59 -11.91 2.41 -22.61
CA ARG A 59 -10.94 2.41 -23.72
C ARG A 59 -10.61 1.00 -24.18
N ARG A 60 -10.31 0.86 -25.49
CA ARG A 60 -9.64 -0.33 -26.03
C ARG A 60 -8.14 -0.17 -25.86
N ASN A 61 -7.50 -1.24 -25.43
CA ASN A 61 -6.05 -1.31 -25.31
C ASN A 61 -5.55 -2.57 -26.03
N SER A 62 -4.28 -2.58 -26.43
CA SER A 62 -3.65 -3.73 -27.04
C SER A 62 -2.81 -4.53 -26.04
N ASP A 63 -2.56 -5.79 -26.34
CA ASP A 63 -1.72 -6.67 -25.52
C ASP A 63 -0.25 -6.23 -25.47
N SER A 64 0.16 -5.38 -26.41
CA SER A 64 1.51 -4.80 -26.50
C SER A 64 1.70 -3.52 -25.69
N GLU A 65 0.62 -2.90 -25.20
CA GLU A 65 0.69 -1.73 -24.32
C GLU A 65 1.09 -2.12 -22.89
N LEU A 66 1.73 -1.19 -22.18
CA LEU A 66 2.06 -1.38 -20.76
C LEU A 66 0.91 -0.87 -19.89
N VAL A 67 -0.09 -1.71 -19.70
CA VAL A 67 -1.32 -1.37 -18.98
C VAL A 67 -1.67 -2.42 -17.93
N VAL A 68 -2.48 -2.01 -16.94
CA VAL A 68 -2.94 -2.87 -15.85
C VAL A 68 -4.44 -2.72 -15.62
N ALA A 69 -5.07 -3.81 -15.20
CA ALA A 69 -6.35 -3.81 -14.50
C ALA A 69 -6.08 -3.75 -12.99
N LEU A 70 -6.63 -2.73 -12.34
CA LEU A 70 -6.51 -2.56 -10.90
C LEU A 70 -7.52 -3.46 -10.18
N ASN A 71 -7.13 -4.02 -9.06
CA ASN A 71 -8.02 -4.81 -8.22
C ASN A 71 -9.29 -4.04 -7.82
N ALA A 72 -10.43 -4.73 -7.76
CA ALA A 72 -11.73 -4.14 -7.45
C ALA A 72 -11.78 -3.43 -6.09
N PRO A 73 -11.18 -3.95 -4.99
CA PRO A 73 -11.20 -3.27 -3.69
C PRO A 73 -10.60 -1.86 -3.69
N GLN A 74 -9.60 -1.59 -4.54
CA GLN A 74 -9.01 -0.26 -4.67
C GLN A 74 -9.67 0.59 -5.77
N PHE A 75 -10.19 -0.06 -6.82
CA PHE A 75 -10.85 0.61 -7.94
C PHE A 75 -12.23 1.15 -7.55
N ASP A 76 -13.08 0.30 -6.98
CA ASP A 76 -14.52 0.61 -6.80
C ASP A 76 -14.81 1.84 -5.94
N PRO A 77 -14.11 2.09 -4.81
CA PRO A 77 -14.34 3.28 -4.01
C PRO A 77 -14.04 4.59 -4.73
N GLN A 78 -13.33 4.54 -5.85
CA GLN A 78 -12.95 5.71 -6.65
C GLN A 78 -13.88 5.94 -7.87
N THR A 79 -15.02 5.23 -7.92
CA THR A 79 -15.99 5.28 -9.03
C THR A 79 -17.18 6.19 -8.67
N PRO A 80 -17.16 7.47 -9.04
CA PRO A 80 -18.27 8.37 -8.75
C PRO A 80 -19.51 7.97 -9.55
N GLY A 81 -20.66 7.95 -8.85
CA GLY A 81 -21.96 7.64 -9.48
C GLY A 81 -22.07 6.21 -10.04
N GLY A 82 -21.16 5.30 -9.65
CA GLY A 82 -21.19 3.90 -10.11
C GLY A 82 -20.76 3.69 -11.58
N ASN A 83 -20.33 4.73 -12.28
CA ASN A 83 -19.86 4.61 -13.67
C ASN A 83 -18.33 4.39 -13.69
N PRO A 84 -17.84 3.19 -14.04
CA PRO A 84 -16.41 2.87 -14.01
C PRO A 84 -15.59 3.71 -15.00
N ASN A 85 -16.18 4.19 -16.10
CA ASN A 85 -15.51 5.05 -17.06
C ASN A 85 -15.08 6.40 -16.45
N ASN A 86 -15.75 6.82 -15.37
CA ASN A 86 -15.44 8.05 -14.63
C ASN A 86 -14.56 7.79 -13.39
N ASN A 87 -14.01 6.60 -13.24
CA ASN A 87 -13.16 6.26 -12.11
C ASN A 87 -11.93 7.17 -12.06
N ARG A 88 -11.64 7.72 -10.87
CA ARG A 88 -10.53 8.67 -10.67
C ARG A 88 -9.15 8.07 -10.86
N LEU A 89 -9.03 6.74 -10.85
CA LEU A 89 -7.79 6.01 -11.06
C LEU A 89 -7.54 5.67 -12.52
N CYS A 90 -8.54 5.81 -13.39
CA CYS A 90 -8.38 5.63 -14.83
C CYS A 90 -7.33 6.58 -15.41
N GLY A 91 -6.37 6.03 -16.11
CA GLY A 91 -5.24 6.78 -16.68
C GLY A 91 -4.13 7.12 -15.67
N ARG A 92 -4.29 6.81 -14.38
CA ARG A 92 -3.20 6.97 -13.41
C ARG A 92 -2.06 6.01 -13.73
N ARG A 93 -0.84 6.47 -13.49
CA ARG A 93 0.35 5.65 -13.68
C ARG A 93 0.75 4.96 -12.39
N VAL A 94 1.28 3.77 -12.54
CA VAL A 94 1.83 2.94 -11.46
C VAL A 94 3.22 2.44 -11.86
N ARG A 95 4.10 2.31 -10.89
CA ARG A 95 5.40 1.66 -11.04
C ARG A 95 5.39 0.32 -10.33
N LEU A 96 5.68 -0.73 -11.08
CA LEU A 96 5.75 -2.09 -10.59
C LEU A 96 7.20 -2.50 -10.39
N ASN A 97 7.46 -3.27 -9.32
CA ASN A 97 8.81 -3.79 -9.00
C ASN A 97 8.75 -5.28 -8.70
N PHE A 98 9.66 -6.03 -9.28
CA PHE A 98 9.83 -7.47 -9.05
C PHE A 98 11.29 -7.88 -9.25
N GLN A 99 11.91 -8.48 -8.23
CA GLN A 99 13.28 -9.00 -8.26
C GLN A 99 14.31 -8.02 -8.88
N GLY A 100 14.28 -6.76 -8.46
CA GLY A 100 15.19 -5.71 -8.93
C GLY A 100 14.85 -5.14 -10.32
N ARG A 101 13.81 -5.63 -10.98
CA ARG A 101 13.27 -5.06 -12.22
C ARG A 101 12.13 -4.12 -11.93
N SER A 102 11.99 -3.08 -12.75
CA SER A 102 10.94 -2.06 -12.61
C SER A 102 10.30 -1.78 -13.95
N ALA A 103 9.00 -1.53 -13.96
CA ALA A 103 8.29 -1.07 -15.16
C ALA A 103 7.12 -0.16 -14.75
N ASP A 104 6.86 0.85 -15.58
CA ASP A 104 5.75 1.77 -15.41
C ASP A 104 4.58 1.34 -16.31
N ALA A 105 3.37 1.48 -15.81
CA ALA A 105 2.15 1.12 -16.54
C ALA A 105 1.02 2.11 -16.25
N THR A 106 -0.05 2.02 -17.04
CA THR A 106 -1.26 2.85 -16.89
C THR A 106 -2.43 1.99 -16.47
N ILE A 107 -3.23 2.46 -15.51
CA ILE A 107 -4.48 1.81 -15.11
C ILE A 107 -5.54 2.10 -16.18
N VAL A 108 -6.07 1.05 -16.79
CA VAL A 108 -7.08 1.12 -17.86
C VAL A 108 -8.30 0.24 -17.62
N ASP A 109 -8.23 -0.62 -16.62
CA ASP A 109 -9.27 -1.62 -16.39
C ASP A 109 -9.42 -1.97 -14.90
N ARG A 110 -10.44 -2.76 -14.61
CA ARG A 110 -10.80 -3.29 -13.29
C ARG A 110 -10.71 -4.80 -13.27
N CYS A 111 -10.00 -5.36 -12.30
CA CYS A 111 -9.91 -6.80 -12.09
C CYS A 111 -10.88 -7.25 -10.98
N PRO A 112 -12.03 -7.88 -11.30
CA PRO A 112 -13.02 -8.30 -10.30
C PRO A 112 -12.53 -9.38 -9.37
N GLY A 113 -11.69 -10.30 -9.86
CA GLY A 113 -11.16 -11.43 -9.10
C GLY A 113 -9.88 -11.15 -8.33
N CYS A 114 -9.30 -9.96 -8.48
CA CYS A 114 -8.08 -9.56 -7.82
C CYS A 114 -8.34 -9.14 -6.36
N ARG A 115 -7.47 -9.54 -5.45
CA ARG A 115 -7.48 -9.11 -4.05
C ARG A 115 -6.84 -7.73 -3.92
N ASN A 116 -7.05 -7.09 -2.79
CA ASN A 116 -6.42 -5.79 -2.50
C ASN A 116 -4.88 -5.88 -2.66
N GLY A 117 -4.32 -4.97 -3.46
CA GLY A 117 -2.90 -4.93 -3.80
C GLY A 117 -2.52 -5.71 -5.07
N ASP A 118 -3.36 -6.61 -5.57
CA ASP A 118 -3.08 -7.35 -6.80
C ASP A 118 -3.26 -6.46 -8.04
N LEU A 119 -2.57 -6.83 -9.10
CA LEU A 119 -2.71 -6.23 -10.44
C LEU A 119 -2.81 -7.33 -11.49
N ASP A 120 -3.63 -7.10 -12.51
CA ASP A 120 -3.68 -7.94 -13.70
C ASP A 120 -3.06 -7.17 -14.87
N LEU A 121 -1.99 -7.68 -15.43
CA LEU A 121 -1.09 -6.99 -16.36
C LEU A 121 -1.42 -7.36 -17.81
N SER A 122 -1.12 -6.45 -18.75
CA SER A 122 -1.04 -6.84 -20.15
C SER A 122 0.10 -7.85 -20.37
N PRO A 123 0.05 -8.69 -21.42
CA PRO A 123 1.10 -9.66 -21.70
C PRO A 123 2.48 -9.02 -21.87
N ALA A 124 2.56 -7.88 -22.58
CA ALA A 124 3.81 -7.15 -22.77
C ALA A 124 4.41 -6.63 -21.46
N LEU A 125 3.57 -6.19 -20.51
CA LEU A 125 4.02 -5.74 -19.22
C LEU A 125 4.48 -6.91 -18.33
N PHE A 126 3.73 -8.02 -18.30
CA PHE A 126 4.09 -9.20 -17.51
C PHE A 126 5.43 -9.79 -17.96
N GLN A 127 5.69 -9.81 -19.28
CA GLN A 127 6.95 -10.29 -19.87
C GLN A 127 8.18 -9.46 -19.49
N ARG A 128 8.01 -8.23 -18.98
CA ARG A 128 9.12 -7.45 -18.38
C ARG A 128 9.67 -8.10 -17.11
N PHE A 129 8.87 -8.90 -16.46
CA PHE A 129 9.19 -9.53 -15.17
C PHE A 129 9.41 -11.03 -15.27
N ALA A 130 8.56 -11.75 -16.00
CA ALA A 130 8.58 -13.21 -16.10
C ALA A 130 7.98 -13.69 -17.45
N SER A 131 8.18 -14.95 -17.79
CA SER A 131 7.51 -15.57 -18.94
C SER A 131 6.00 -15.70 -18.66
N LEU A 132 5.16 -15.64 -19.70
CA LEU A 132 3.71 -15.79 -19.55
C LEU A 132 3.31 -17.14 -18.93
N GLY A 133 4.10 -18.19 -19.20
CA GLY A 133 3.89 -19.52 -18.64
C GLY A 133 4.01 -19.58 -17.10
N THR A 134 4.66 -18.60 -16.48
CA THR A 134 4.70 -18.47 -15.01
C THR A 134 3.31 -18.16 -14.44
N GLY A 135 2.46 -17.47 -15.17
CA GLY A 135 1.08 -17.14 -14.85
C GLY A 135 0.88 -16.17 -13.70
N ARG A 136 1.68 -16.26 -12.62
CA ARG A 136 1.56 -15.43 -11.42
C ARG A 136 2.92 -15.22 -10.78
N ILE A 137 3.20 -13.95 -10.39
CA ILE A 137 4.36 -13.56 -9.60
C ILE A 137 3.90 -12.63 -8.48
N ARG A 138 4.71 -12.44 -7.43
CA ARG A 138 4.38 -11.55 -6.32
C ARG A 138 5.37 -10.40 -6.27
N GLY A 139 4.89 -9.17 -6.38
CA GLY A 139 5.71 -7.96 -6.44
C GLY A 139 5.18 -6.83 -5.57
N THR A 140 5.78 -5.65 -5.77
CA THR A 140 5.33 -4.39 -5.15
C THR A 140 5.05 -3.36 -6.22
N TRP A 141 4.18 -2.40 -5.93
CA TRP A 141 3.90 -1.31 -6.85
C TRP A 141 3.43 -0.06 -6.11
N ASP A 142 3.59 1.09 -6.74
CA ASP A 142 3.22 2.41 -6.22
C ASP A 142 2.54 3.23 -7.30
N PHE A 143 1.71 4.19 -6.89
CA PHE A 143 1.28 5.28 -7.78
C PHE A 143 2.46 6.24 -8.05
N ILE A 144 2.57 6.74 -9.28
CA ILE A 144 3.59 7.69 -9.70
C ILE A 144 2.97 8.88 -10.44
#